data_42a36b9c6b38e8badef188ccb745434a
#
_entry.id   42a36b9c6b38e8badef188ccb745434a
#
_cell.length_a   1.000
_cell.length_b   1.000
_cell.length_c   1.000
_cell.angle_alpha   90.00
_cell.angle_beta   90.00
_cell.angle_gamma   90.00
#
_symmetry.space_group_name_H-M   'P 1'
#
loop_
_entity.id
_entity.type
_entity.pdbx_description
1 polymer ?
#
loop_
_entity_poly.entity_id
_entity_poly.type
_entity_poly.pdbx_seq_one_letter_code
_entity_poly.pdbx_strand_id
1 'polypeptide(L)'
;MEKKIFLKNKNLNLVKVNYSLAHIKFLFSLLKDRNSNYNISHSKLPNFNEHKKFVQSIPYRYWFLIFNKENIIGASYVSRLNEISIRLTEEDYEVYKEILNLIIKNIKPLRAIASKRNKNFVINISPKEKYYAKFLNK
;
A
#
# COMPACT_ATOMS: atom_id res chain seq x y z
N MET A 1 3.96 -17.47 14.30
CA MET A 1 3.74 -16.06 14.71
C MET A 1 2.35 -15.62 14.29
N GLU A 2 1.58 -15.15 15.24
CA GLU A 2 0.21 -14.73 14.95
C GLU A 2 0.17 -13.45 14.13
N LYS A 3 -0.71 -13.43 13.12
CA LYS A 3 -0.98 -12.23 12.37
C LYS A 3 -1.89 -11.33 13.19
N LYS A 4 -1.49 -10.09 13.42
CA LYS A 4 -2.39 -9.10 14.00
C LYS A 4 -3.21 -8.47 12.88
N ILE A 5 -4.44 -8.93 12.75
CA ILE A 5 -5.36 -8.39 11.74
C ILE A 5 -5.87 -7.05 12.22
N PHE A 6 -5.64 -6.01 11.42
CA PHE A 6 -6.12 -4.67 11.73
C PHE A 6 -7.49 -4.43 11.12
N LEU A 7 -7.66 -4.78 9.84
CA LEU A 7 -8.93 -4.65 9.14
C LEU A 7 -9.24 -5.95 8.43
N LYS A 8 -10.51 -6.32 8.37
CA LYS A 8 -10.93 -7.58 7.78
C LYS A 8 -12.21 -7.41 6.97
N ASN A 9 -12.27 -8.04 5.81
CA ASN A 9 -13.47 -8.16 5.00
C ASN A 9 -13.44 -9.51 4.27
N LYS A 10 -14.35 -10.41 4.63
CA LYS A 10 -14.40 -11.76 4.06
C LYS A 10 -13.05 -12.48 4.23
N ASN A 11 -12.39 -12.83 3.13
CA ASN A 11 -11.09 -13.51 3.15
C ASN A 11 -9.90 -12.53 3.15
N LEU A 12 -10.18 -11.23 3.01
CA LEU A 12 -9.13 -10.21 2.96
C LEU A 12 -8.82 -9.69 4.35
N ASN A 13 -7.55 -9.73 4.70
CA ASN A 13 -7.07 -9.24 5.99
C ASN A 13 -5.97 -8.20 5.75
N LEU A 14 -6.10 -7.03 6.37
CA LEU A 14 -5.04 -6.04 6.39
C LEU A 14 -4.30 -6.16 7.70
N VAL A 15 -3.02 -6.48 7.61
CA VAL A 15 -2.15 -6.70 8.76
C VAL A 15 -1.10 -5.60 8.79
N LYS A 16 -0.97 -4.89 9.92
CA LYS A 16 0.05 -3.85 10.01
C LYS A 16 1.44 -4.44 9.82
N VAL A 17 2.27 -3.74 9.05
CA VAL A 17 3.68 -4.10 8.91
C VAL A 17 4.33 -4.06 10.29
N ASN A 18 4.97 -5.15 10.69
CA ASN A 18 5.56 -5.27 12.02
C ASN A 18 7.08 -5.10 12.02
N TYR A 19 7.64 -4.67 10.89
CA TYR A 19 9.08 -4.41 10.73
C TYR A 19 9.95 -5.64 10.89
N SER A 20 9.36 -6.84 10.86
CA SER A 20 10.10 -8.10 10.84
C SER A 20 10.82 -8.27 9.51
N LEU A 21 11.85 -9.10 9.52
CA LEU A 21 12.60 -9.37 8.30
C LEU A 21 11.72 -9.94 7.19
N ALA A 22 10.75 -10.79 7.55
CA ALA A 22 9.82 -11.37 6.57
C ALA A 22 8.97 -10.29 5.89
N HIS A 23 8.43 -9.35 6.67
CA HIS A 23 7.64 -8.24 6.12
C HIS A 23 8.50 -7.33 5.25
N ILE A 24 9.70 -7.00 5.72
CA ILE A 24 10.61 -6.13 4.98
C ILE A 24 11.01 -6.77 3.66
N LYS A 25 11.30 -8.07 3.66
CA LYS A 25 11.66 -8.79 2.43
C LYS A 25 10.51 -8.80 1.42
N PHE A 26 9.28 -9.01 1.90
CA PHE A 26 8.12 -9.00 1.01
C PHE A 26 7.95 -7.62 0.38
N LEU A 27 8.02 -6.56 1.18
CA LEU A 27 7.91 -5.19 0.67
C LEU A 27 9.01 -4.87 -0.33
N PHE A 28 10.21 -5.39 -0.10
CA PHE A 28 11.31 -5.20 -1.03
C PHE A 28 11.04 -5.90 -2.37
N SER A 29 10.46 -7.10 -2.34
CA SER A 29 10.11 -7.81 -3.56
C SER A 29 9.06 -7.06 -4.38
N LEU A 30 8.08 -6.44 -3.72
CA LEU A 30 7.09 -5.60 -4.40
C LEU A 30 7.74 -4.40 -5.07
N LEU A 31 8.70 -3.78 -4.39
CA LEU A 31 9.41 -2.63 -4.93
C LEU A 31 10.21 -3.00 -6.17
N LYS A 32 10.86 -4.16 -6.17
CA LYS A 32 11.60 -4.66 -7.33
C LYS A 32 10.68 -4.88 -8.52
N ASP A 33 9.55 -5.53 -8.31
CA ASP A 33 8.58 -5.77 -9.38
C ASP A 33 8.09 -4.47 -9.98
N ARG A 34 7.80 -3.51 -9.13
CA ARG A 34 7.32 -2.21 -9.59
C ARG A 34 8.32 -1.53 -10.50
N ASN A 35 9.59 -1.52 -10.11
CA ASN A 35 10.61 -0.83 -10.90
C ASN A 35 10.95 -1.54 -12.20
N SER A 36 10.92 -2.86 -12.21
CA SER A 36 11.18 -3.62 -13.42
C SER A 36 10.12 -3.36 -14.49
N ASN A 37 8.90 -3.04 -14.07
CA ASN A 37 7.77 -2.81 -14.99
C ASN A 37 7.67 -1.37 -15.46
N TYR A 38 8.22 -0.42 -14.76
CA TYR A 38 7.97 1.00 -15.06
C TYR A 38 9.15 1.74 -15.60
N ASN A 39 10.32 1.16 -15.55
CA ASN A 39 11.49 1.87 -16.00
C ASN A 39 11.45 3.34 -15.60
N ILE A 40 11.25 3.57 -14.32
CA ILE A 40 11.28 4.92 -13.77
C ILE A 40 12.73 5.37 -13.89
N SER A 41 12.98 6.12 -14.93
CA SER A 41 14.28 6.33 -15.52
C SER A 41 15.32 6.97 -14.63
N HIS A 42 14.97 7.43 -13.45
CA HIS A 42 15.93 8.17 -12.64
C HIS A 42 16.03 7.67 -11.21
N SER A 43 15.20 6.72 -10.83
CA SER A 43 15.28 6.19 -9.48
C SER A 43 16.02 4.87 -9.50
N LYS A 44 17.19 4.90 -8.95
CA LYS A 44 17.88 3.66 -8.65
C LYS A 44 17.08 2.93 -7.59
N LEU A 45 16.88 1.64 -7.82
CA LEU A 45 16.29 0.78 -6.80
C LEU A 45 17.21 0.83 -5.58
N PRO A 46 16.69 1.13 -4.37
CA PRO A 46 17.52 1.07 -3.17
C PRO A 46 18.00 -0.37 -2.95
N ASN A 47 19.15 -0.53 -2.32
CA ASN A 47 19.58 -1.86 -1.91
C ASN A 47 18.76 -2.29 -0.70
N PHE A 48 18.90 -3.57 -0.31
CA PHE A 48 18.10 -4.10 0.78
C PHE A 48 18.31 -3.36 2.10
N ASN A 49 19.54 -2.98 2.41
CA ASN A 49 19.81 -2.25 3.66
C ASN A 49 19.17 -0.87 3.69
N GLU A 50 19.21 -0.16 2.57
CA GLU A 50 18.54 1.13 2.46
C GLU A 50 17.02 0.99 2.61
N HIS A 51 16.45 -0.03 1.96
CA HIS A 51 15.03 -0.32 2.07
C HIS A 51 14.64 -0.68 3.50
N LYS A 52 15.44 -1.49 4.16
CA LYS A 52 15.21 -1.87 5.55
C LYS A 52 15.17 -0.65 6.46
N LYS A 53 16.12 0.28 6.30
CA LYS A 53 16.13 1.52 7.05
C LYS A 53 14.89 2.36 6.78
N PHE A 54 14.47 2.43 5.51
CA PHE A 54 13.27 3.16 5.13
C PHE A 54 12.04 2.60 5.84
N VAL A 55 11.85 1.27 5.79
CA VAL A 55 10.71 0.64 6.45
C VAL A 55 10.75 0.90 7.96
N GLN A 56 11.92 0.77 8.57
CA GLN A 56 12.07 0.95 10.00
C GLN A 56 11.90 2.39 10.47
N SER A 57 11.95 3.35 9.55
CA SER A 57 11.70 4.76 9.87
C SER A 57 10.23 5.10 10.05
N ILE A 58 9.35 4.14 9.84
CA ILE A 58 7.89 4.32 9.96
C ILE A 58 7.43 5.48 9.07
N PRO A 59 7.61 5.37 7.73
CA PRO A 59 7.40 6.49 6.83
C PRO A 59 5.94 6.84 6.59
N TYR A 60 5.02 5.91 6.91
CA TYR A 60 3.60 6.10 6.64
C TYR A 60 2.78 6.09 7.91
N ARG A 61 1.62 6.75 7.85
CA ARG A 61 0.66 6.76 8.94
C ARG A 61 0.17 5.34 9.24
N TYR A 62 -0.15 4.58 8.19
CA TYR A 62 -0.48 3.15 8.26
C TYR A 62 0.21 2.44 7.12
N TRP A 63 0.74 1.27 7.39
CA TRP A 63 1.32 0.42 6.37
C TRP A 63 0.86 -1.00 6.62
N PHE A 64 0.21 -1.60 5.61
CA PHE A 64 -0.40 -2.91 5.73
C PHE A 64 0.18 -3.90 4.74
N LEU A 65 0.27 -5.16 5.15
CA LEU A 65 0.33 -6.28 4.22
C LEU A 65 -1.11 -6.75 4.00
N ILE A 66 -1.40 -7.16 2.76
CA ILE A 66 -2.72 -7.62 2.38
C ILE A 66 -2.67 -9.13 2.24
N PHE A 67 -3.49 -9.81 3.03
CA PHE A 67 -3.60 -11.27 2.96
C PHE A 67 -4.95 -11.66 2.38
N ASN A 68 -4.93 -12.67 1.51
CA ASN A 68 -6.14 -13.38 1.10
C ASN A 68 -6.00 -14.77 1.71
N LYS A 69 -6.77 -15.02 2.77
CA LYS A 69 -6.60 -16.22 3.62
C LYS A 69 -5.16 -16.21 4.17
N GLU A 70 -4.35 -17.19 3.80
CA GLU A 70 -2.97 -17.32 4.29
C GLU A 70 -1.95 -16.71 3.34
N ASN A 71 -2.37 -16.26 2.16
CA ASN A 71 -1.46 -15.79 1.13
C ASN A 71 -1.33 -14.27 1.17
N ILE A 72 -0.09 -13.78 1.12
CA ILE A 72 0.17 -12.34 0.98
C ILE A 72 -0.03 -11.99 -0.49
N ILE A 73 -0.96 -11.09 -0.77
CA ILE A 73 -1.28 -10.69 -2.15
C ILE A 73 -0.90 -9.25 -2.46
N GLY A 74 -0.38 -8.52 -1.49
CA GLY A 74 0.04 -7.15 -1.76
C GLY A 74 0.32 -6.38 -0.50
N ALA A 75 0.44 -5.07 -0.67
CA ALA A 75 0.65 -4.13 0.42
C ALA A 75 -0.10 -2.83 0.14
N SER A 76 -0.38 -2.10 1.20
CA SER A 76 -1.07 -0.82 1.11
C SER A 76 -0.54 0.11 2.18
N TYR A 77 -0.51 1.42 1.87
CA TYR A 77 -0.18 2.40 2.90
C TYR A 77 -1.12 3.59 2.85
N VAL A 78 -1.23 4.25 3.98
CA VAL A 78 -1.91 5.54 4.11
C VAL A 78 -0.87 6.51 4.63
N SER A 79 -0.58 7.56 3.86
CA SER A 79 0.45 8.53 4.24
C SER A 79 -0.12 9.60 5.16
N ARG A 80 0.78 10.40 5.73
CA ARG A 80 0.38 11.56 6.53
C ARG A 80 -0.13 12.72 5.68
N LEU A 81 -0.08 12.57 4.36
CA LEU A 81 -0.63 13.54 3.41
C LEU A 81 -1.98 13.08 2.84
N ASN A 82 -2.63 12.12 3.50
CA ASN A 82 -3.90 11.54 3.06
C ASN A 82 -3.82 10.82 1.71
N GLU A 83 -2.65 10.28 1.40
CA GLU A 83 -2.47 9.50 0.19
C GLU A 83 -2.66 8.02 0.52
N ILE A 84 -3.42 7.32 -0.33
CA ILE A 84 -3.61 5.88 -0.23
C ILE A 84 -2.93 5.22 -1.44
N SER A 85 -2.10 4.25 -1.18
CA SER A 85 -1.49 3.42 -2.22
C SER A 85 -1.81 1.96 -1.95
N ILE A 86 -2.22 1.25 -2.98
CA ILE A 86 -2.51 -0.18 -2.93
C ILE A 86 -1.73 -0.85 -4.04
N ARG A 87 -0.90 -1.82 -3.66
CA ARG A 87 -0.08 -2.55 -4.62
C ARG A 87 -0.38 -4.04 -4.48
N LEU A 88 -0.96 -4.62 -5.52
CA LEU A 88 -1.25 -6.06 -5.56
C LEU A 88 -0.21 -6.78 -6.39
N THR A 89 0.09 -8.03 -6.03
CA THR A 89 1.03 -8.86 -6.80
C THR A 89 0.42 -9.22 -8.15
N GLU A 90 -0.89 -9.36 -8.23
CA GLU A 90 -1.62 -9.57 -9.47
C GLU A 90 -2.75 -8.56 -9.56
N GLU A 91 -2.97 -7.99 -10.74
CA GLU A 91 -4.02 -7.02 -10.93
C GLU A 91 -5.40 -7.67 -10.74
N ASP A 92 -6.20 -7.11 -9.85
CA ASP A 92 -7.56 -7.58 -9.59
C ASP A 92 -8.37 -6.38 -9.08
N TYR A 93 -9.21 -5.86 -9.97
CA TYR A 93 -9.98 -4.65 -9.65
C TYR A 93 -10.94 -4.87 -8.47
N GLU A 94 -11.56 -6.03 -8.39
CA GLU A 94 -12.52 -6.29 -7.30
C GLU A 94 -11.82 -6.31 -5.95
N VAL A 95 -10.66 -6.94 -5.88
CA VAL A 95 -9.85 -6.97 -4.65
C VAL A 95 -9.37 -5.56 -4.32
N TYR A 96 -8.87 -4.83 -5.32
CA TYR A 96 -8.42 -3.45 -5.15
C TYR A 96 -9.54 -2.59 -4.56
N LYS A 97 -10.73 -2.68 -5.13
CA LYS A 97 -11.90 -1.92 -4.68
C LYS A 97 -12.29 -2.29 -3.26
N GLU A 98 -12.30 -3.57 -2.92
CA GLU A 98 -12.64 -4.01 -1.57
C GLU A 98 -11.64 -3.47 -0.54
N ILE A 99 -10.35 -3.50 -0.86
CA ILE A 99 -9.31 -3.00 0.02
C ILE A 99 -9.46 -1.48 0.20
N LEU A 100 -9.67 -0.77 -0.90
CA LEU A 100 -9.86 0.69 -0.84
C LEU A 100 -11.06 1.05 0.04
N ASN A 101 -12.19 0.37 -0.16
CA ASN A 101 -13.39 0.61 0.63
C ASN A 101 -13.16 0.28 2.11
N LEU A 102 -12.43 -0.79 2.38
CA LEU A 102 -12.11 -1.18 3.75
C LEU A 102 -11.28 -0.10 4.46
N ILE A 103 -10.31 0.46 3.76
CA ILE A 103 -9.49 1.55 4.31
C ILE A 103 -10.32 2.81 4.54
N ILE A 104 -11.06 3.24 3.53
CA ILE A 104 -11.86 4.49 3.61
C ILE A 104 -12.93 4.39 4.69
N LYS A 105 -13.55 3.23 4.84
CA LYS A 105 -14.60 3.03 5.83
C LYS A 105 -14.07 3.09 7.26
N ASN A 106 -12.84 2.67 7.50
CA ASN A 106 -12.31 2.50 8.85
C ASN A 106 -11.27 3.53 9.26
N ILE A 107 -10.68 4.25 8.32
CA ILE A 107 -9.64 5.24 8.60
C ILE A 107 -10.11 6.59 8.06
N LYS A 108 -10.10 7.60 8.93
CA LYS A 108 -10.49 8.95 8.51
C LYS A 108 -9.27 9.72 8.02
N PRO A 109 -9.42 10.57 6.99
CA PRO A 109 -8.33 11.43 6.58
C PRO A 109 -7.98 12.43 7.67
N LEU A 110 -6.73 12.85 7.69
CA LEU A 110 -6.28 13.92 8.55
C LEU A 110 -6.79 15.25 7.96
N ARG A 111 -6.98 16.26 8.81
CA ARG A 111 -7.50 17.54 8.32
C ARG A 111 -6.50 18.22 7.36
N ALA A 112 -7.02 19.10 6.53
CA ALA A 112 -6.23 19.75 5.51
C ALA A 112 -5.14 20.65 6.09
N ILE A 113 -4.01 20.73 5.36
CA ILE A 113 -2.96 21.69 5.60
C ILE A 113 -2.72 22.37 4.25
N ALA A 114 -2.87 23.68 4.20
CA ALA A 114 -2.73 24.44 2.95
C ALA A 114 -1.41 24.10 2.26
N SER A 115 -1.48 23.82 0.98
CA SER A 115 -0.34 23.49 0.11
C SER A 115 0.40 22.20 0.45
N LYS A 116 -0.05 21.45 1.47
CA LYS A 116 0.63 20.22 1.88
C LYS A 116 -0.29 19.00 1.92
N ARG A 117 -1.53 19.18 2.39
CA ARG A 117 -2.41 18.03 2.59
C ARG A 117 -3.85 18.40 2.27
N ASN A 118 -4.48 17.62 1.39
CA ASN A 118 -5.90 17.73 1.10
C ASN A 118 -6.72 17.21 2.28
N LYS A 119 -7.95 17.69 2.42
CA LYS A 119 -8.85 17.20 3.45
C LYS A 119 -9.41 15.81 3.14
N ASN A 120 -9.37 15.40 1.89
CA ASN A 120 -9.86 14.09 1.42
C ASN A 120 -8.69 13.19 1.08
N PHE A 121 -8.95 11.89 1.10
CA PHE A 121 -7.94 10.95 0.61
C PHE A 121 -7.68 11.14 -0.88
N VAL A 122 -6.42 10.97 -1.25
CA VAL A 122 -5.96 10.97 -2.64
C VAL A 122 -5.37 9.60 -2.91
N ILE A 123 -5.74 9.01 -4.04
CA ILE A 123 -5.25 7.68 -4.40
C ILE A 123 -4.06 7.82 -5.33
N ASN A 124 -2.93 7.26 -4.93
CA ASN A 124 -1.75 7.21 -5.78
C ASN A 124 -1.84 5.99 -6.68
N ILE A 125 -2.05 6.24 -7.96
CA ILE A 125 -2.17 5.18 -8.97
C ILE A 125 -0.96 5.23 -9.88
N SER A 126 -0.22 4.12 -9.95
CA SER A 126 0.90 4.01 -10.88
C SER A 126 0.38 3.86 -12.31
N PRO A 127 1.23 4.09 -13.32
CA PRO A 127 0.81 3.90 -14.71
C PRO A 127 0.22 2.51 -15.00
N LYS A 128 0.71 1.49 -14.35
CA LYS A 128 0.18 0.13 -14.49
C LYS A 128 -1.25 0.01 -13.95
N GLU A 129 -1.60 0.86 -13.00
CA GLU A 129 -2.90 0.82 -12.33
C GLU A 129 -3.90 1.80 -12.92
N LYS A 130 -3.56 2.49 -14.00
CA LYS A 130 -4.49 3.43 -14.66
C LYS A 130 -5.79 2.76 -15.07
N TYR A 131 -5.74 1.46 -15.31
CA TYR A 131 -6.93 0.68 -15.60
C TYR A 131 -8.00 0.85 -14.52
N TYR A 132 -7.57 0.89 -13.27
CA TYR A 132 -8.49 1.02 -12.13
C TYR A 132 -9.11 2.40 -12.04
N ALA A 133 -8.43 3.43 -12.50
CA ALA A 133 -8.93 4.80 -12.43
C ALA A 133 -10.26 4.96 -13.16
N LYS A 134 -10.48 4.21 -14.23
CA LYS A 134 -11.72 4.24 -15.01
C LYS A 134 -12.92 3.80 -14.17
N PHE A 135 -12.70 2.93 -13.20
CA PHE A 135 -13.77 2.39 -12.37
C PHE A 135 -13.93 3.17 -11.07
N LEU A 136 -12.87 3.78 -10.59
CA LEU A 136 -12.90 4.52 -9.33
C LEU A 136 -13.63 5.85 -9.44
N ASN A 137 -13.72 6.40 -10.64
CA ASN A 137 -14.40 7.67 -10.90
C ASN A 137 -15.90 7.53 -11.17
N LYS A 138 -16.44 6.36 -11.05
CA LYS A 138 -17.88 6.13 -11.28
C LYS A 138 -18.68 6.18 -9.99
#